data_fdbe685703f07832b57d0bc060456730
#
_entry.id   fdbe685703f07832b57d0bc060456730
#
_cell.length_a   1.000
_cell.length_b   1.000
_cell.length_c   1.000
_cell.angle_alpha   90.00
_cell.angle_beta   90.00
_cell.angle_gamma   90.00
#
_symmetry.space_group_name_H-M   'P 1'
#
loop_
_entity.id
_entity.type
_entity.pdbx_description
1 polymer ?
#
loop_
_entity_poly.entity_id
_entity_poly.type
_entity_poly.pdbx_seq_one_letter_code
_entity_poly.pdbx_strand_id
1 'polypeptide(L)'
;MQISFSNRVQVPEGVLISNLQDESVILNLDSERYFGLDNVGTRILTVLTNSDSIQTAYESLLAEYEVDRAVLRADLVALIESLLQQGLVQVSA
;
A
#
# COMPACT_ATOMS: atom_id res chain seq x y z
N MET A 1 4.67 5.67 14.54
CA MET A 1 5.09 6.47 13.38
C MET A 1 3.88 7.17 12.78
N GLN A 2 4.01 8.44 12.46
CA GLN A 2 2.94 9.17 11.79
C GLN A 2 3.27 9.28 10.31
N ILE A 3 2.27 8.97 9.48
CA ILE A 3 2.35 9.19 8.05
C ILE A 3 1.45 10.37 7.68
N SER A 4 1.91 11.15 6.72
CA SER A 4 1.13 12.27 6.19
C SER A 4 0.56 11.86 4.84
N PHE A 5 -0.67 12.28 4.56
CA PHE A 5 -1.29 11.97 3.26
C PHE A 5 -0.63 12.73 2.10
N SER A 6 0.25 13.69 2.40
CA SER A 6 1.09 14.31 1.38
C SER A 6 2.31 13.46 1.01
N ASN A 7 2.58 12.41 1.79
CA ASN A 7 3.69 11.50 1.51
C ASN A 7 3.36 10.59 0.33
N ARG A 8 4.43 10.03 -0.25
CA ARG A 8 4.36 9.06 -1.34
C ARG A 8 4.82 7.70 -0.83
N VAL A 9 4.12 6.64 -1.26
CA VAL A 9 4.48 5.25 -0.93
C VAL A 9 5.28 4.67 -2.09
N GLN A 10 6.42 4.07 -1.78
CA GLN A 10 7.31 3.48 -2.78
C GLN A 10 7.72 2.08 -2.33
N VAL A 11 7.99 1.21 -3.30
CA VAL A 11 8.54 -0.12 -3.05
C VAL A 11 10.06 0.00 -3.16
N PRO A 12 10.81 -0.29 -2.09
CA PRO A 12 12.27 -0.14 -2.13
C PRO A 12 12.92 -1.24 -2.97
N GLU A 13 14.21 -1.04 -3.31
CA GLU A 13 15.01 -2.07 -3.94
C GLU A 13 15.08 -3.28 -3.01
N GLY A 14 15.13 -4.48 -3.57
CA GLY A 14 15.17 -5.71 -2.79
C GLY A 14 13.81 -6.20 -2.37
N VAL A 15 12.75 -5.51 -2.77
CA VAL A 15 11.37 -5.95 -2.52
C VAL A 15 10.73 -6.32 -3.84
N LEU A 16 10.15 -7.52 -3.89
CA LEU A 16 9.45 -8.02 -5.07
C LEU A 16 7.97 -8.12 -4.80
N ILE A 17 7.18 -7.81 -5.81
CA ILE A 17 5.74 -8.03 -5.79
C ILE A 17 5.43 -9.10 -6.83
N SER A 18 4.83 -10.21 -6.38
CA SER A 18 4.41 -11.29 -7.25
C SER A 18 2.90 -11.31 -7.32
N ASN A 19 2.37 -11.15 -8.52
CA ASN A 19 0.92 -11.13 -8.75
C ASN A 19 0.43 -12.51 -9.13
N LEU A 20 -0.62 -12.97 -8.45
CA LEU A 20 -1.27 -14.25 -8.67
C LEU A 20 -2.74 -13.97 -8.97
N GLN A 21 -3.04 -13.65 -10.21
CA GLN A 21 -4.38 -13.19 -10.62
C GLN A 21 -4.71 -11.89 -9.90
N ASP A 22 -5.74 -11.87 -9.06
CA ASP A 22 -6.16 -10.67 -8.35
C ASP A 22 -5.46 -10.48 -7.01
N GLU A 23 -4.69 -11.48 -6.58
CA GLU A 23 -3.97 -11.45 -5.32
C GLU A 23 -2.49 -11.21 -5.56
N SER A 24 -1.75 -10.86 -4.51
CA SER A 24 -0.32 -10.67 -4.64
C SER A 24 0.40 -11.03 -3.34
N VAL A 25 1.70 -11.29 -3.48
CA VAL A 25 2.60 -11.46 -2.35
C VAL A 25 3.71 -10.44 -2.53
N ILE A 26 3.99 -9.68 -1.49
CA ILE A 26 5.11 -8.74 -1.48
C ILE A 26 6.19 -9.33 -0.57
N LEU A 27 7.41 -9.41 -1.08
CA LEU A 27 8.52 -10.13 -0.44
C LEU A 27 9.74 -9.23 -0.34
N ASN A 28 10.28 -9.12 0.87
CA ASN A 28 11.57 -8.47 1.09
C ASN A 28 12.67 -9.53 0.97
N LEU A 29 13.53 -9.40 -0.04
CA LEU A 29 14.57 -10.40 -0.34
C LEU A 29 15.67 -10.41 0.72
N ASP A 30 15.92 -9.31 1.40
CA ASP A 30 16.98 -9.22 2.40
C ASP A 30 16.58 -9.88 3.73
N SER A 31 15.38 -9.60 4.19
CA SER A 31 14.88 -10.13 5.47
C SER A 31 14.09 -11.42 5.31
N GLU A 32 13.73 -11.78 4.08
CA GLU A 32 12.88 -12.91 3.74
C GLU A 32 11.46 -12.79 4.33
N ARG A 33 11.07 -11.59 4.75
CA ARG A 33 9.71 -11.34 5.20
C ARG A 33 8.80 -11.15 4.02
N TYR A 34 7.56 -11.60 4.16
CA TYR A 34 6.59 -11.47 3.10
C TYR A 34 5.22 -11.13 3.68
N PHE A 35 4.35 -10.64 2.83
CA PHE A 35 3.00 -10.24 3.20
C PHE A 35 2.07 -10.58 2.04
N GLY A 36 1.02 -11.35 2.33
CA GLY A 36 0.01 -11.69 1.33
C GLY A 36 -1.09 -10.64 1.29
N LEU A 37 -1.46 -10.23 0.08
CA LEU A 37 -2.53 -9.26 -0.14
C LEU A 37 -3.65 -9.92 -0.92
N ASP A 38 -4.90 -9.72 -0.46
CA ASP A 38 -6.07 -10.14 -1.22
C ASP A 38 -6.29 -9.18 -2.39
N ASN A 39 -7.39 -9.34 -3.11
CA ASN A 39 -7.65 -8.51 -4.28
C ASN A 39 -7.81 -7.03 -3.93
N VAL A 40 -8.42 -6.71 -2.80
CA VAL A 40 -8.59 -5.33 -2.36
C VAL A 40 -7.24 -4.73 -1.96
N GLY A 41 -6.47 -5.45 -1.14
CA GLY A 41 -5.13 -5.00 -0.73
C GLY A 41 -4.19 -4.84 -1.90
N THR A 42 -4.24 -5.76 -2.87
CA THR A 42 -3.45 -5.67 -4.11
C THR A 42 -3.81 -4.41 -4.89
N ARG A 43 -5.10 -4.12 -5.02
CA ARG A 43 -5.54 -2.91 -5.74
C ARG A 43 -5.10 -1.65 -5.01
N ILE A 44 -5.25 -1.62 -3.69
CA ILE A 44 -4.83 -0.48 -2.87
C ILE A 44 -3.33 -0.22 -3.07
N LEU A 45 -2.51 -1.25 -2.98
CA LEU A 45 -1.06 -1.10 -3.14
C LEU A 45 -0.71 -0.60 -4.55
N THR A 46 -1.39 -1.13 -5.57
CA THR A 46 -1.17 -0.70 -6.95
C THR A 46 -1.46 0.79 -7.11
N VAL A 47 -2.57 1.26 -6.59
CA VAL A 47 -2.94 2.67 -6.68
C VAL A 47 -1.98 3.53 -5.88
N LEU A 48 -1.58 3.10 -4.68
CA LEU A 48 -0.64 3.82 -3.84
C LEU A 48 0.71 4.03 -4.52
N THR A 49 1.26 2.97 -5.10
CA THR A 49 2.60 3.03 -5.70
C THR A 49 2.61 3.77 -7.03
N ASN A 50 1.45 3.94 -7.66
CA ASN A 50 1.33 4.67 -8.92
C ASN A 50 0.82 6.10 -8.73
N SER A 51 0.62 6.54 -7.49
CA SER A 51 0.13 7.88 -7.18
C SER A 51 1.26 8.76 -6.63
N ASP A 52 1.14 10.06 -6.83
CA ASP A 52 2.14 11.03 -6.35
C ASP A 52 2.07 11.21 -4.84
N SER A 53 0.94 10.90 -4.24
CA SER A 53 0.75 11.01 -2.79
C SER A 53 -0.32 10.04 -2.32
N ILE A 54 -0.32 9.77 -1.02
CA ILE A 54 -1.35 8.96 -0.38
C ILE A 54 -2.72 9.62 -0.56
N GLN A 55 -2.78 10.96 -0.51
CA GLN A 55 -4.03 11.69 -0.70
C GLN A 55 -4.62 11.43 -2.09
N THR A 56 -3.80 11.50 -3.14
CA THR A 56 -4.23 11.20 -4.50
C THR A 56 -4.75 9.78 -4.63
N ALA A 57 -4.02 8.82 -4.04
CA ALA A 57 -4.44 7.42 -4.03
C ALA A 57 -5.77 7.24 -3.30
N TYR A 58 -5.92 7.89 -2.16
CA TYR A 58 -7.14 7.85 -1.36
C TYR A 58 -8.34 8.35 -2.18
N GLU A 59 -8.19 9.47 -2.87
CA GLU A 59 -9.26 10.03 -3.70
C GLU A 59 -9.61 9.12 -4.87
N SER A 60 -8.61 8.52 -5.50
CA SER A 60 -8.84 7.55 -6.59
C SER A 60 -9.61 6.33 -6.10
N LEU A 61 -9.25 5.82 -4.92
CA LEU A 61 -9.92 4.67 -4.33
C LEU A 61 -11.35 5.00 -3.92
N LEU A 62 -11.60 6.21 -3.43
CA LEU A 62 -12.97 6.65 -3.11
C LEU A 62 -13.86 6.69 -4.36
N ALA A 63 -13.28 7.06 -5.50
CA ALA A 63 -14.01 7.09 -6.76
C ALA A 63 -14.27 5.68 -7.29
N GLU A 64 -13.40 4.73 -6.96
CA GLU A 64 -13.48 3.36 -7.46
C GLU A 64 -14.39 2.47 -6.62
N TYR A 65 -14.41 2.68 -5.30
CA TYR A 65 -15.16 1.84 -4.36
C TYR A 65 -16.24 2.65 -3.65
N GLU A 66 -17.39 2.02 -3.44
CA GLU A 66 -18.47 2.62 -2.65
C GLU A 66 -18.24 2.27 -1.18
N VAL A 67 -17.39 3.05 -0.51
CA VAL A 67 -17.05 2.83 0.89
C VAL A 67 -17.13 4.15 1.65
N ASP A 68 -17.28 4.02 2.97
CA ASP A 68 -17.23 5.18 3.86
C ASP A 68 -15.82 5.76 3.87
N ARG A 69 -15.73 7.09 3.80
CA ARG A 69 -14.45 7.79 3.76
C ARG A 69 -13.57 7.47 4.97
N ALA A 70 -14.15 7.44 6.16
CA ALA A 70 -13.40 7.19 7.39
C ALA A 70 -12.92 5.74 7.45
N VAL A 71 -13.71 4.80 6.96
CA VAL A 71 -13.33 3.38 6.91
C VAL A 71 -12.17 3.18 5.94
N LEU A 72 -12.27 3.74 4.75
CA LEU A 72 -11.20 3.62 3.75
C LEU A 72 -9.91 4.27 4.26
N ARG A 73 -10.01 5.45 4.89
CA ARG A 73 -8.84 6.13 5.44
C ARG A 73 -8.15 5.28 6.50
N ALA A 74 -8.92 4.68 7.41
CA ALA A 74 -8.38 3.83 8.47
C ALA A 74 -7.72 2.57 7.89
N ASP A 75 -8.36 1.95 6.91
CA ASP A 75 -7.83 0.74 6.27
C ASP A 75 -6.55 1.04 5.52
N LEU A 76 -6.50 2.17 4.83
CA LEU A 76 -5.34 2.60 4.07
C LEU A 76 -4.13 2.83 5.00
N VAL A 77 -4.36 3.55 6.10
CA VAL A 77 -3.30 3.82 7.09
C VAL A 77 -2.82 2.51 7.71
N ALA A 78 -3.74 1.63 8.08
CA ALA A 78 -3.39 0.35 8.70
C ALA A 78 -2.54 -0.51 7.75
N LEU A 79 -2.89 -0.57 6.48
CA LEU A 79 -2.12 -1.32 5.50
C LEU A 79 -0.72 -0.74 5.33
N ILE A 80 -0.62 0.58 5.16
CA ILE A 80 0.68 1.23 4.99
C ILE A 80 1.57 0.98 6.21
N GLU A 81 1.02 1.12 7.41
CA GLU A 81 1.78 0.90 8.62
C GLU A 81 2.26 -0.54 8.75
N SER A 82 1.41 -1.51 8.41
CA SER A 82 1.80 -2.93 8.42
C SER A 82 2.94 -3.20 7.46
N LEU A 83 2.86 -2.65 6.24
CA LEU A 83 3.90 -2.84 5.24
C LEU A 83 5.19 -2.14 5.63
N LEU A 84 5.11 -0.97 6.26
CA LEU A 84 6.28 -0.25 6.77
C LEU A 84 7.00 -1.06 7.85
N GLN A 85 6.25 -1.65 8.77
CA GLN A 85 6.82 -2.46 9.85
C GLN A 85 7.56 -3.68 9.33
N GLN A 86 7.11 -4.23 8.20
CA GLN A 86 7.75 -5.38 7.57
C GLN A 86 8.89 -4.99 6.62
N GLY A 87 9.14 -3.69 6.45
CA GLY A 87 10.17 -3.22 5.53
C GLY A 87 9.82 -3.44 4.06
N LEU A 88 8.53 -3.52 3.74
CA LEU A 88 8.06 -3.83 2.39
C LEU A 88 7.75 -2.60 1.56
N VAL A 89 7.54 -1.46 2.20
CA VAL A 89 7.39 -0.17 1.51
C VAL A 89 8.16 0.89 2.27
N GLN A 90 8.39 2.02 1.62
CA GLN A 90 8.93 3.22 2.26
C GLN A 90 8.04 4.40 1.90
N VAL A 91 8.07 5.39 2.78
CA VAL A 91 7.25 6.59 2.63
C VAL A 91 8.19 7.79 2.54
N SER A 92 7.97 8.65 1.56
CA SER A 92 8.81 9.83 1.34
C SER A 92 7.93 11.06 1.13
N ALA A 93 8.54 12.22 1.35
CA ALA A 93 7.87 13.50 1.13
C ALA A 93 7.63 13.78 -0.35
#